data_96d11770ed43130ed676527e0a3f4a9c
#
_entry.id   96d11770ed43130ed676527e0a3f4a9c
#
_cell.length_a   1.000
_cell.length_b   1.000
_cell.length_c   1.000
_cell.angle_alpha   90.00
_cell.angle_beta   90.00
_cell.angle_gamma   90.00
#
_symmetry.space_group_name_H-M   'P 1'
#
loop_
_entity.id
_entity.type
_entity.pdbx_description
1 polymer ?
#
loop_
_entity_poly.entity_id
_entity_poly.type
_entity_poly.pdbx_seq_one_letter_code
_entity_poly.pdbx_strand_id
1 'polypeptide(L)'
;MPRLIVLTMKPLIVANWKCNPTTLEESKQLFNSVKKGIKSIKGVEVVICPPFVYLSAVVSGEGGLALGAQNCFFEEKGAYTGEISVIMLKDLGVEYVIIGHSERRKYFKETDEEINKKIKKAVGNGLKVILCVGESAEEWEQGKKSQVLKSQLENDLNKITRDEMKNIAIAYEPVWAIGTGNNCSVGETMTSMLFIRQVLNNLYNREVANKTRILYGGSVNGNNSGPYVKEALANGLLVGGASLKAEEFLKIIKSAE
;
A
#
# COMPACT_ATOMS: atom_id res chain seq x y z
N MET A 1 4.13 25.36 -21.37
CA MET A 1 3.59 24.36 -20.42
C MET A 1 4.53 24.32 -19.21
N PRO A 2 4.09 24.55 -17.96
CA PRO A 2 4.97 24.43 -16.82
C PRO A 2 5.40 22.97 -16.69
N ARG A 3 6.72 22.71 -16.68
CA ARG A 3 7.27 21.39 -16.34
C ARG A 3 6.67 20.96 -14.99
N LEU A 4 5.91 19.87 -14.96
CA LEU A 4 5.61 19.17 -13.70
C LEU A 4 6.98 18.85 -13.09
N ILE A 5 7.33 19.53 -12.01
CA ILE A 5 8.44 19.11 -11.16
C ILE A 5 7.92 17.87 -10.43
N VAL A 6 8.07 16.71 -11.06
CA VAL A 6 7.95 15.44 -10.36
C VAL A 6 9.16 15.41 -9.43
N LEU A 7 8.96 15.78 -8.17
CA LEU A 7 9.94 15.50 -7.14
C LEU A 7 10.20 14.00 -7.22
N THR A 8 11.43 13.63 -7.52
CA THR A 8 11.86 12.22 -7.61
C THR A 8 11.80 11.62 -6.20
N MET A 9 10.59 11.22 -5.81
CA MET A 9 10.39 10.49 -4.56
C MET A 9 10.95 9.08 -4.75
N LYS A 10 11.63 8.58 -3.74
CA LYS A 10 12.09 7.19 -3.70
C LYS A 10 10.88 6.26 -3.88
N PRO A 11 10.85 5.40 -4.91
CA PRO A 11 9.75 4.47 -5.12
C PRO A 11 9.53 3.57 -3.89
N LEU A 12 8.28 3.28 -3.57
CA LEU A 12 7.86 2.42 -2.47
C LEU A 12 7.28 1.12 -3.01
N ILE A 13 7.95 0.00 -2.79
CA ILE A 13 7.48 -1.31 -3.22
C ILE A 13 7.08 -2.12 -1.99
N VAL A 14 5.80 -2.44 -1.91
CA VAL A 14 5.18 -3.11 -0.76
C VAL A 14 4.75 -4.51 -1.15
N ALA A 15 5.21 -5.52 -0.42
CA ALA A 15 4.76 -6.89 -0.54
C ALA A 15 3.61 -7.15 0.43
N ASN A 16 2.40 -7.30 -0.07
CA ASN A 16 1.28 -7.81 0.71
C ASN A 16 1.18 -9.33 0.53
N TRP A 17 1.65 -10.10 1.49
CA TRP A 17 1.61 -11.56 1.41
C TRP A 17 0.21 -12.14 1.61
N LYS A 18 -0.74 -11.31 2.04
CA LYS A 18 -2.11 -11.73 2.33
C LYS A 18 -2.12 -12.90 3.33
N CYS A 19 -2.96 -13.91 3.12
CA CYS A 19 -3.03 -15.10 3.98
C CYS A 19 -2.04 -16.19 3.50
N ASN A 20 -0.77 -15.82 3.31
CA ASN A 20 0.33 -16.68 2.84
C ASN A 20 1.67 -16.28 3.48
N PRO A 21 2.70 -17.15 3.49
CA PRO A 21 2.59 -18.61 3.30
C PRO A 21 1.88 -19.28 4.49
N THR A 22 1.70 -20.62 4.43
CA THR A 22 0.97 -21.34 5.47
C THR A 22 1.84 -21.85 6.60
N THR A 23 3.16 -21.78 6.47
CA THR A 23 4.11 -22.21 7.49
C THR A 23 5.10 -21.11 7.88
N LEU A 24 5.56 -21.17 9.13
CA LEU A 24 6.59 -20.28 9.65
C LEU A 24 7.89 -20.42 8.87
N GLU A 25 8.25 -21.63 8.51
CA GLU A 25 9.51 -21.92 7.81
C GLU A 25 9.52 -21.27 6.42
N GLU A 26 8.47 -21.46 5.63
CA GLU A 26 8.31 -20.79 4.32
C GLU A 26 8.33 -19.28 4.44
N SER A 27 7.70 -18.72 5.49
CA SER A 27 7.71 -17.29 5.75
C SER A 27 9.13 -16.77 6.00
N LYS A 28 9.92 -17.46 6.83
CA LYS A 28 11.32 -17.10 7.09
C LYS A 28 12.19 -17.23 5.84
N GLN A 29 12.02 -18.31 5.07
CA GLN A 29 12.78 -18.55 3.84
C GLN A 29 12.50 -17.45 2.81
N LEU A 30 11.23 -17.10 2.59
CA LEU A 30 10.83 -16.04 1.66
C LEU A 30 11.40 -14.68 2.11
N PHE A 31 11.21 -14.33 3.38
CA PHE A 31 11.73 -13.07 3.94
C PHE A 31 13.24 -12.96 3.77
N ASN A 32 14.00 -13.99 4.16
CA ASN A 32 15.45 -14.00 4.09
C ASN A 32 15.95 -13.95 2.63
N SER A 33 15.26 -14.61 1.71
CA SER A 33 15.59 -14.57 0.28
C SER A 33 15.45 -13.15 -0.29
N VAL A 34 14.35 -12.46 0.03
CA VAL A 34 14.16 -11.07 -0.36
C VAL A 34 15.20 -10.16 0.30
N LYS A 35 15.40 -10.28 1.62
CA LYS A 35 16.39 -9.50 2.38
C LYS A 35 17.81 -9.63 1.81
N LYS A 36 18.20 -10.83 1.40
CA LYS A 36 19.48 -11.06 0.73
C LYS A 36 19.55 -10.37 -0.65
N GLY A 37 18.48 -10.51 -1.44
CA GLY A 37 18.44 -10.00 -2.82
C GLY A 37 18.41 -8.47 -2.92
N ILE A 38 17.82 -7.76 -1.95
CA ILE A 38 17.75 -6.29 -2.00
C ILE A 38 19.04 -5.56 -1.60
N LYS A 39 20.05 -6.26 -1.04
CA LYS A 39 21.31 -5.62 -0.60
C LYS A 39 22.02 -4.84 -1.71
N SER A 40 21.88 -5.26 -2.96
CA SER A 40 22.47 -4.62 -4.13
C SER A 40 21.56 -3.54 -4.75
N ILE A 41 20.31 -3.43 -4.33
CA ILE A 41 19.32 -2.50 -4.90
C ILE A 41 19.35 -1.20 -4.08
N LYS A 42 19.52 -0.09 -4.77
CA LYS A 42 19.54 1.25 -4.17
C LYS A 42 18.39 2.08 -4.72
N GLY A 43 18.03 3.15 -4.04
CA GLY A 43 17.03 4.07 -4.57
C GLY A 43 15.57 3.62 -4.42
N VAL A 44 15.28 2.41 -3.92
CA VAL A 44 13.92 1.89 -3.71
C VAL A 44 13.70 1.61 -2.22
N GLU A 45 12.54 1.98 -1.70
CA GLU A 45 12.09 1.61 -0.35
C GLU A 45 11.23 0.35 -0.45
N VAL A 46 11.57 -0.69 0.33
CA VAL A 46 10.91 -2.00 0.26
C VAL A 46 10.27 -2.33 1.59
N VAL A 47 8.99 -2.71 1.57
CA VAL A 47 8.22 -3.11 2.75
C VAL A 47 7.68 -4.52 2.55
N ILE A 48 7.78 -5.38 3.57
CA ILE A 48 7.10 -6.68 3.58
C ILE A 48 6.03 -6.68 4.66
N CYS A 49 4.80 -7.06 4.26
CA CYS A 49 3.64 -7.20 5.12
C CYS A 49 3.23 -8.69 5.20
N PRO A 50 3.82 -9.47 6.11
CA PRO A 50 3.46 -10.87 6.32
C PRO A 50 2.17 -10.98 7.14
N PRO A 51 1.54 -12.19 7.25
CA PRO A 51 0.53 -12.46 8.25
C PRO A 51 0.99 -12.11 9.67
N PHE A 52 0.09 -11.66 10.54
CA PHE A 52 0.40 -11.25 11.91
C PHE A 52 1.16 -12.31 12.70
N VAL A 53 0.81 -13.60 12.51
CA VAL A 53 1.42 -14.73 13.21
C VAL A 53 2.93 -14.90 12.93
N TYR A 54 3.44 -14.25 11.89
CA TYR A 54 4.86 -14.33 11.51
C TYR A 54 5.64 -13.03 11.77
N LEU A 55 4.98 -11.96 12.18
CA LEU A 55 5.63 -10.66 12.40
C LEU A 55 6.80 -10.76 13.40
N SER A 56 6.59 -11.45 14.54
CA SER A 56 7.63 -11.63 15.56
C SER A 56 8.80 -12.52 15.12
N ALA A 57 8.61 -13.29 14.07
CA ALA A 57 9.61 -14.23 13.57
C ALA A 57 10.47 -13.67 12.42
N VAL A 58 10.03 -12.57 11.82
CA VAL A 58 10.74 -11.86 10.75
C VAL A 58 11.18 -10.51 11.30
N VAL A 59 12.44 -10.35 11.58
CA VAL A 59 12.97 -9.12 12.17
C VAL A 59 13.43 -8.19 11.05
N SER A 60 12.82 -7.00 10.98
CA SER A 60 13.36 -5.88 10.23
C SER A 60 14.69 -5.44 10.86
N GLY A 61 15.62 -5.05 10.10
CA GLY A 61 16.92 -4.62 10.60
C GLY A 61 17.85 -4.42 9.41
N GLU A 62 19.11 -4.23 9.61
CA GLU A 62 20.14 -3.93 8.61
C GLU A 62 19.85 -4.41 7.19
N GLY A 63 19.80 -3.51 6.21
CA GLY A 63 19.66 -3.85 4.79
C GLY A 63 18.51 -3.17 4.04
N GLY A 64 17.80 -2.21 4.65
CA GLY A 64 16.84 -1.37 3.91
C GLY A 64 15.46 -2.02 3.66
N LEU A 65 15.14 -3.11 4.38
CA LEU A 65 13.84 -3.76 4.34
C LEU A 65 13.01 -3.32 5.56
N ALA A 66 11.89 -2.66 5.33
CA ALA A 66 10.95 -2.28 6.37
C ALA A 66 9.90 -3.37 6.60
N LEU A 67 9.41 -3.47 7.84
CA LEU A 67 8.33 -4.37 8.22
C LEU A 67 7.00 -3.62 8.18
N GLY A 68 5.99 -4.23 7.57
CA GLY A 68 4.63 -3.73 7.53
C GLY A 68 3.63 -4.72 8.10
N ALA A 69 2.48 -4.23 8.53
CA ALA A 69 1.32 -5.04 8.92
C ALA A 69 0.23 -4.95 7.85
N GLN A 70 -0.59 -5.99 7.75
CA GLN A 70 -1.68 -6.07 6.77
C GLN A 70 -2.97 -5.37 7.22
N ASN A 71 -3.07 -4.99 8.48
CA ASN A 71 -4.18 -4.30 9.12
C ASN A 71 -3.77 -3.84 10.51
N CYS A 72 -4.59 -3.03 11.18
CA CYS A 72 -4.55 -2.77 12.61
C CYS A 72 -5.96 -2.51 13.14
N PHE A 73 -6.11 -2.55 14.46
CA PHE A 73 -7.32 -2.10 15.12
C PHE A 73 -7.16 -0.67 15.63
N PHE A 74 -8.26 0.05 15.81
CA PHE A 74 -8.24 1.46 16.22
C PHE A 74 -8.22 1.67 17.74
N GLU A 75 -8.44 0.61 18.56
CA GLU A 75 -8.25 0.68 20.00
C GLU A 75 -6.86 0.17 20.38
N GLU A 76 -6.29 0.72 21.45
CA GLU A 76 -4.93 0.37 21.90
C GLU A 76 -4.90 -0.95 22.67
N LYS A 77 -5.94 -1.21 23.44
CA LYS A 77 -6.12 -2.42 24.26
C LYS A 77 -7.57 -2.56 24.67
N GLY A 78 -7.98 -3.73 25.12
CA GLY A 78 -9.32 -3.93 25.67
C GLY A 78 -9.95 -5.26 25.29
N ALA A 79 -11.27 -5.36 25.45
CA ALA A 79 -12.06 -6.55 25.17
C ALA A 79 -12.41 -6.65 23.67
N TYR A 80 -11.39 -6.86 22.85
CA TYR A 80 -11.47 -6.94 21.38
C TYR A 80 -10.77 -8.22 20.91
N THR A 81 -11.35 -9.37 21.25
CA THR A 81 -10.77 -10.68 20.99
C THR A 81 -10.40 -10.87 19.52
N GLY A 82 -9.12 -11.15 19.26
CA GLY A 82 -8.61 -11.39 17.91
C GLY A 82 -8.01 -10.15 17.21
N GLU A 83 -8.21 -8.94 17.77
CA GLU A 83 -7.68 -7.71 17.17
C GLU A 83 -6.22 -7.42 17.56
N ILE A 84 -5.52 -6.77 16.66
CA ILE A 84 -4.10 -6.38 16.81
C ILE A 84 -4.01 -4.86 16.87
N SER A 85 -3.58 -4.31 17.99
CA SER A 85 -3.48 -2.87 18.18
C SER A 85 -2.22 -2.29 17.51
N VAL A 86 -2.26 -0.98 17.24
CA VAL A 86 -1.10 -0.24 16.74
C VAL A 86 0.09 -0.32 17.69
N ILE A 87 -0.16 -0.33 19.00
CA ILE A 87 0.89 -0.42 20.03
C ILE A 87 1.63 -1.76 19.95
N MET A 88 0.88 -2.88 19.79
CA MET A 88 1.48 -4.21 19.60
C MET A 88 2.35 -4.26 18.33
N LEU A 89 1.89 -3.64 17.25
CA LEU A 89 2.65 -3.58 16.00
C LEU A 89 3.95 -2.76 16.16
N LYS A 90 3.89 -1.64 16.85
CA LYS A 90 5.06 -0.81 17.14
C LYS A 90 6.10 -1.55 17.98
N ASP A 91 5.68 -2.30 18.99
CA ASP A 91 6.55 -3.11 19.85
C ASP A 91 7.32 -4.18 19.04
N LEU A 92 6.70 -4.70 17.97
CA LEU A 92 7.32 -5.63 17.03
C LEU A 92 8.22 -4.94 15.97
N GLY A 93 8.41 -3.62 16.03
CA GLY A 93 9.22 -2.89 15.07
C GLY A 93 8.56 -2.68 13.70
N VAL A 94 7.23 -2.80 13.63
CA VAL A 94 6.47 -2.49 12.42
C VAL A 94 6.53 -0.98 12.14
N GLU A 95 6.83 -0.61 10.89
CA GLU A 95 6.90 0.78 10.44
C GLU A 95 5.69 1.17 9.58
N TYR A 96 5.14 0.24 8.83
CA TYR A 96 4.03 0.46 7.89
C TYR A 96 2.80 -0.35 8.26
N VAL A 97 1.62 0.13 7.85
CA VAL A 97 0.37 -0.64 7.95
C VAL A 97 -0.50 -0.41 6.72
N ILE A 98 -1.00 -1.50 6.12
CA ILE A 98 -2.02 -1.46 5.06
C ILE A 98 -3.37 -1.28 5.73
N ILE A 99 -4.16 -0.30 5.27
CA ILE A 99 -5.49 -0.01 5.80
C ILE A 99 -6.47 0.13 4.63
N GLY A 100 -7.68 -0.40 4.77
CA GLY A 100 -8.75 -0.30 3.79
C GLY A 100 -8.57 -1.15 2.55
N HIS A 101 -7.71 -2.20 2.60
CA HIS A 101 -7.51 -3.11 1.48
C HIS A 101 -8.83 -3.67 0.95
N SER A 102 -8.96 -3.78 -0.36
CA SER A 102 -10.20 -4.19 -1.03
C SER A 102 -10.79 -5.50 -0.52
N GLU A 103 -9.95 -6.48 -0.16
CA GLU A 103 -10.41 -7.74 0.45
C GLU A 103 -11.06 -7.51 1.80
N ARG A 104 -10.60 -6.55 2.62
CA ARG A 104 -11.21 -6.24 3.91
C ARG A 104 -12.54 -5.53 3.74
N ARG A 105 -12.63 -4.57 2.82
CA ARG A 105 -13.91 -3.94 2.46
C ARG A 105 -14.92 -4.98 1.96
N LYS A 106 -14.48 -5.90 1.10
CA LYS A 106 -15.33 -6.93 0.50
C LYS A 106 -15.78 -8.02 1.48
N TYR A 107 -14.84 -8.67 2.15
CA TYR A 107 -15.12 -9.88 2.95
C TYR A 107 -15.45 -9.58 4.40
N PHE A 108 -14.86 -8.56 4.99
CA PHE A 108 -15.04 -8.18 6.38
C PHE A 108 -15.95 -6.97 6.56
N LYS A 109 -16.46 -6.39 5.46
CA LYS A 109 -17.38 -5.23 5.46
C LYS A 109 -16.80 -4.00 6.16
N GLU A 110 -15.48 -3.85 6.11
CA GLU A 110 -14.77 -2.72 6.69
C GLU A 110 -15.26 -1.40 6.07
N THR A 111 -15.75 -0.50 6.89
CA THR A 111 -16.35 0.77 6.48
C THR A 111 -15.32 1.90 6.41
N ASP A 112 -15.59 2.94 5.63
CA ASP A 112 -14.75 4.14 5.58
C ASP A 112 -14.58 4.79 6.97
N GLU A 113 -15.61 4.73 7.83
CA GLU A 113 -15.52 5.24 9.21
C GLU A 113 -14.50 4.45 10.05
N GLU A 114 -14.51 3.11 9.96
CA GLU A 114 -13.54 2.27 10.65
C GLU A 114 -12.13 2.49 10.10
N ILE A 115 -12.00 2.63 8.78
CA ILE A 115 -10.74 2.93 8.09
C ILE A 115 -10.18 4.27 8.58
N ASN A 116 -11.00 5.30 8.65
CA ASN A 116 -10.60 6.60 9.18
C ASN A 116 -10.11 6.53 10.63
N LYS A 117 -10.82 5.79 11.51
CA LYS A 117 -10.38 5.54 12.89
C LYS A 117 -9.00 4.86 12.96
N LYS A 118 -8.79 3.83 12.11
CA LYS A 118 -7.50 3.11 12.01
C LYS A 118 -6.39 4.02 11.53
N ILE A 119 -6.63 4.84 10.50
CA ILE A 119 -5.64 5.80 9.99
C ILE A 119 -5.21 6.76 11.10
N LYS A 120 -6.16 7.40 11.78
CA LYS A 120 -5.88 8.33 12.88
C LYS A 120 -5.05 7.68 13.98
N LYS A 121 -5.41 6.46 14.37
CA LYS A 121 -4.68 5.72 15.40
C LYS A 121 -3.26 5.38 14.94
N ALA A 122 -3.09 4.92 13.70
CA ALA A 122 -1.81 4.54 13.14
C ALA A 122 -0.85 5.74 13.02
N VAL A 123 -1.29 6.83 12.40
CA VAL A 123 -0.44 8.03 12.22
C VAL A 123 -0.15 8.72 13.55
N GLY A 124 -1.12 8.77 14.48
CA GLY A 124 -0.95 9.34 15.81
C GLY A 124 0.07 8.58 16.67
N ASN A 125 0.34 7.30 16.36
CA ASN A 125 1.38 6.48 16.98
C ASN A 125 2.64 6.34 16.12
N GLY A 126 2.78 7.12 15.05
CA GLY A 126 3.99 7.18 14.23
C GLY A 126 4.18 5.99 13.28
N LEU A 127 3.11 5.24 12.94
CA LEU A 127 3.14 4.31 11.82
C LEU A 127 2.90 5.07 10.50
N LYS A 128 3.53 4.59 9.45
CA LYS A 128 3.25 5.01 8.08
C LYS A 128 2.10 4.16 7.53
N VAL A 129 1.10 4.81 6.95
CA VAL A 129 -0.11 4.16 6.42
C VAL A 129 -0.02 3.98 4.91
N ILE A 130 -0.45 2.83 4.43
CA ILE A 130 -0.74 2.55 3.02
C ILE A 130 -2.26 2.42 2.93
N LEU A 131 -2.93 3.51 2.58
CA LEU A 131 -4.37 3.55 2.43
C LEU A 131 -4.77 3.02 1.05
N CYS A 132 -5.54 1.94 1.03
CA CYS A 132 -6.07 1.35 -0.19
C CYS A 132 -7.42 1.95 -0.56
N VAL A 133 -7.52 2.40 -1.81
CA VAL A 133 -8.75 2.91 -2.43
C VAL A 133 -8.92 2.33 -3.83
N GLY A 134 -10.16 2.08 -4.24
CA GLY A 134 -10.42 1.53 -5.56
C GLY A 134 -11.86 1.11 -5.76
N GLU A 135 -12.26 1.08 -7.02
CA GLU A 135 -13.59 0.69 -7.45
C GLU A 135 -13.71 -0.82 -7.69
N SER A 136 -14.88 -1.37 -7.42
CA SER A 136 -15.26 -2.73 -7.79
C SER A 136 -15.51 -2.86 -9.31
N ALA A 137 -15.63 -4.11 -9.80
CA ALA A 137 -15.97 -4.37 -11.19
C ALA A 137 -17.31 -3.74 -11.58
N GLU A 138 -18.31 -3.87 -10.71
CA GLU A 138 -19.64 -3.32 -10.93
C GLU A 138 -19.62 -1.78 -11.01
N GLU A 139 -18.89 -1.13 -10.10
CA GLU A 139 -18.73 0.33 -10.08
C GLU A 139 -17.97 0.85 -11.31
N TRP A 140 -16.99 0.09 -11.77
CA TRP A 140 -16.23 0.39 -12.99
C TRP A 140 -17.15 0.30 -14.24
N GLU A 141 -17.91 -0.78 -14.38
CA GLU A 141 -18.87 -0.98 -15.47
C GLU A 141 -19.95 0.10 -15.51
N GLN A 142 -20.37 0.59 -14.33
CA GLN A 142 -21.32 1.69 -14.19
C GLN A 142 -20.71 3.09 -14.39
N GLY A 143 -19.41 3.19 -14.70
CA GLY A 143 -18.71 4.47 -14.86
C GLY A 143 -18.54 5.27 -13.57
N LYS A 144 -18.70 4.66 -12.40
CA LYS A 144 -18.68 5.31 -11.08
C LYS A 144 -17.29 5.45 -10.48
N LYS A 145 -16.22 5.03 -11.15
CA LYS A 145 -14.83 5.04 -10.62
C LYS A 145 -14.46 6.35 -9.93
N SER A 146 -14.64 7.48 -10.61
CA SER A 146 -14.26 8.79 -10.06
C SER A 146 -15.08 9.15 -8.81
N GLN A 147 -16.35 8.81 -8.78
CA GLN A 147 -17.21 9.04 -7.61
C GLN A 147 -16.76 8.19 -6.42
N VAL A 148 -16.45 6.91 -6.64
CA VAL A 148 -15.99 5.97 -5.60
C VAL A 148 -14.65 6.43 -5.04
N LEU A 149 -13.66 6.69 -5.88
CA LEU A 149 -12.32 7.15 -5.44
C LEU A 149 -12.41 8.45 -4.65
N LYS A 150 -13.24 9.40 -5.11
CA LYS A 150 -13.44 10.66 -4.40
C LYS A 150 -14.07 10.42 -3.03
N SER A 151 -15.16 9.64 -2.97
CA SER A 151 -15.88 9.35 -1.72
C SER A 151 -15.00 8.64 -0.69
N GLN A 152 -14.25 7.60 -1.10
CA GLN A 152 -13.33 6.89 -0.22
C GLN A 152 -12.25 7.83 0.32
N LEU A 153 -11.62 8.63 -0.53
CA LEU A 153 -10.58 9.57 -0.08
C LEU A 153 -11.12 10.64 0.87
N GLU A 154 -12.30 11.19 0.61
CA GLU A 154 -12.95 12.21 1.46
C GLU A 154 -13.30 11.63 2.84
N ASN A 155 -13.85 10.42 2.88
CA ASN A 155 -14.27 9.76 4.13
C ASN A 155 -13.08 9.21 4.92
N ASP A 156 -12.20 8.45 4.25
CA ASP A 156 -11.05 7.80 4.88
C ASP A 156 -10.07 8.83 5.46
N LEU A 157 -9.90 9.99 4.79
CA LEU A 157 -9.00 11.07 5.20
C LEU A 157 -9.71 12.19 6.00
N ASN A 158 -10.97 11.99 6.41
CA ASN A 158 -11.72 13.00 7.15
C ASN A 158 -11.01 13.39 8.46
N LYS A 159 -10.73 14.70 8.61
CA LYS A 159 -9.99 15.29 9.75
C LYS A 159 -8.54 14.78 9.91
N ILE A 160 -7.94 14.18 8.89
CA ILE A 160 -6.50 13.97 8.83
C ILE A 160 -5.85 15.31 8.46
N THR A 161 -4.85 15.73 9.22
CA THR A 161 -4.17 17.01 9.01
C THR A 161 -3.13 16.93 7.89
N ARG A 162 -2.69 18.09 7.37
CA ARG A 162 -1.61 18.16 6.36
C ARG A 162 -0.30 17.56 6.87
N ASP A 163 -0.04 17.66 8.15
CA ASP A 163 1.18 17.12 8.75
C ASP A 163 1.13 15.59 8.83
N GLU A 164 -0.01 15.04 9.21
CA GLU A 164 -0.24 13.59 9.23
C GLU A 164 -0.16 12.96 7.83
N MET A 165 -0.53 13.69 6.78
CA MET A 165 -0.42 13.22 5.38
C MET A 165 1.01 12.87 4.97
N LYS A 166 2.04 13.36 5.65
CA LYS A 166 3.44 12.96 5.42
C LYS A 166 3.69 11.47 5.67
N ASN A 167 2.85 10.86 6.51
CA ASN A 167 2.92 9.45 6.89
C ASN A 167 1.90 8.58 6.13
N ILE A 168 1.25 9.10 5.08
CA ILE A 168 0.24 8.36 4.33
C ILE A 168 0.65 8.25 2.87
N ALA A 169 0.70 7.02 2.36
CA ALA A 169 0.73 6.71 0.94
C ALA A 169 -0.66 6.18 0.53
N ILE A 170 -1.08 6.47 -0.69
CA ILE A 170 -2.34 5.95 -1.25
C ILE A 170 -2.01 4.78 -2.19
N ALA A 171 -2.69 3.66 -2.07
CA ALA A 171 -2.61 2.55 -3.01
C ALA A 171 -3.92 2.49 -3.83
N TYR A 172 -3.83 2.74 -5.13
CA TYR A 172 -4.96 2.57 -6.03
C TYR A 172 -5.10 1.11 -6.43
N GLU A 173 -6.22 0.53 -6.06
CA GLU A 173 -6.57 -0.86 -6.32
C GLU A 173 -7.76 -0.93 -7.31
N PRO A 174 -7.54 -1.05 -8.64
CA PRO A 174 -8.64 -1.43 -9.53
C PRO A 174 -9.07 -2.87 -9.17
N VAL A 175 -10.12 -3.01 -8.33
CA VAL A 175 -10.46 -4.29 -7.69
C VAL A 175 -10.77 -5.38 -8.74
N TRP A 176 -11.30 -4.99 -9.89
CA TRP A 176 -11.55 -5.86 -11.03
C TRP A 176 -10.27 -6.45 -11.66
N ALA A 177 -9.12 -5.81 -11.44
CA ALA A 177 -7.82 -6.26 -11.95
C ALA A 177 -7.01 -7.06 -10.90
N ILE A 178 -7.49 -7.19 -9.65
CA ILE A 178 -6.74 -7.87 -8.58
C ILE A 178 -6.91 -9.38 -8.70
N GLY A 179 -5.79 -10.10 -8.88
CA GLY A 179 -5.76 -11.57 -8.87
C GLY A 179 -6.43 -12.25 -10.08
N THR A 180 -6.90 -11.48 -11.05
CA THR A 180 -7.57 -12.01 -12.24
C THR A 180 -6.62 -12.31 -13.40
N GLY A 181 -5.38 -11.83 -13.34
CA GLY A 181 -4.45 -11.81 -14.46
C GLY A 181 -4.72 -10.69 -15.48
N ASN A 182 -5.86 -10.01 -15.38
CA ASN A 182 -6.15 -8.81 -16.18
C ASN A 182 -5.45 -7.61 -15.55
N ASN A 183 -4.80 -6.81 -16.38
CA ASN A 183 -4.11 -5.61 -15.92
C ASN A 183 -4.94 -4.38 -16.27
N CYS A 184 -5.04 -3.43 -15.36
CA CYS A 184 -5.40 -2.07 -15.73
C CYS A 184 -4.31 -1.52 -16.67
N SER A 185 -4.69 -0.93 -17.78
CA SER A 185 -3.69 -0.39 -18.72
C SER A 185 -2.87 0.73 -18.07
N VAL A 186 -1.65 0.95 -18.57
CA VAL A 186 -0.76 2.03 -18.09
C VAL A 186 -1.44 3.39 -18.21
N GLY A 187 -2.12 3.66 -19.33
CA GLY A 187 -2.84 4.91 -19.55
C GLY A 187 -4.04 5.10 -18.61
N GLU A 188 -4.82 4.05 -18.38
CA GLU A 188 -5.94 4.09 -17.43
C GLU A 188 -5.44 4.26 -15.99
N THR A 189 -4.34 3.59 -15.64
CA THR A 189 -3.68 3.76 -14.34
C THR A 189 -3.21 5.20 -14.16
N MET A 190 -2.55 5.80 -15.17
CA MET A 190 -2.12 7.20 -15.14
C MET A 190 -3.30 8.15 -14.90
N THR A 191 -4.42 7.93 -15.60
CA THR A 191 -5.65 8.73 -15.40
C THR A 191 -6.13 8.66 -13.95
N SER A 192 -6.14 7.47 -13.36
CA SER A 192 -6.53 7.26 -11.96
C SER A 192 -5.56 7.94 -10.98
N MET A 193 -4.24 7.85 -11.23
CA MET A 193 -3.21 8.52 -10.41
C MET A 193 -3.38 10.04 -10.43
N LEU A 194 -3.63 10.62 -11.60
CA LEU A 194 -3.88 12.05 -11.75
C LEU A 194 -5.17 12.48 -11.05
N PHE A 195 -6.24 11.69 -11.15
CA PHE A 195 -7.49 11.95 -10.46
C PHE A 195 -7.32 11.93 -8.93
N ILE A 196 -6.64 10.92 -8.38
CA ILE A 196 -6.33 10.86 -6.94
C ILE A 196 -5.55 12.10 -6.50
N ARG A 197 -4.53 12.53 -7.28
CA ARG A 197 -3.79 13.77 -6.99
C ARG A 197 -4.69 15.00 -7.00
N GLN A 198 -5.62 15.08 -7.93
CA GLN A 198 -6.57 16.19 -7.99
C GLN A 198 -7.46 16.21 -6.74
N VAL A 199 -7.96 15.06 -6.27
CA VAL A 199 -8.75 14.98 -5.04
C VAL A 199 -7.91 15.42 -3.82
N LEU A 200 -6.68 14.92 -3.69
CA LEU A 200 -5.77 15.33 -2.61
C LEU A 200 -5.45 16.83 -2.64
N ASN A 201 -5.30 17.42 -3.85
CA ASN A 201 -5.11 18.86 -3.99
C ASN A 201 -6.32 19.66 -3.49
N ASN A 202 -7.52 19.18 -3.76
CA ASN A 202 -8.76 19.82 -3.32
C ASN A 202 -8.98 19.67 -1.81
N LEU A 203 -8.64 18.51 -1.23
CA LEU A 203 -8.77 18.27 0.21
C LEU A 203 -7.74 19.05 1.04
N TYR A 204 -6.55 19.22 0.51
CA TYR A 204 -5.43 19.81 1.25
C TYR A 204 -4.82 21.01 0.51
N ASN A 205 -3.93 20.76 -0.41
CA ASN A 205 -3.28 21.72 -1.30
C ASN A 205 -2.33 20.98 -2.28
N ARG A 206 -1.74 21.75 -3.22
CA ARG A 206 -0.80 21.25 -4.22
C ARG A 206 0.47 20.63 -3.62
N GLU A 207 0.95 21.16 -2.51
CA GLU A 207 2.16 20.63 -1.87
C GLU A 207 1.93 19.23 -1.31
N VAL A 208 0.85 19.02 -0.56
CA VAL A 208 0.46 17.71 -0.04
C VAL A 208 0.22 16.73 -1.19
N ALA A 209 -0.56 17.12 -2.19
CA ALA A 209 -0.85 16.29 -3.35
C ALA A 209 0.42 15.84 -4.07
N ASN A 210 1.43 16.71 -4.24
CA ASN A 210 2.67 16.39 -4.92
C ASN A 210 3.61 15.52 -4.07
N LYS A 211 3.59 15.64 -2.74
CA LYS A 211 4.44 14.90 -1.82
C LYS A 211 3.86 13.55 -1.39
N THR A 212 2.55 13.32 -1.57
CA THR A 212 1.92 12.03 -1.26
C THR A 212 2.30 11.00 -2.30
N ARG A 213 2.86 9.87 -1.87
CA ARG A 213 3.12 8.72 -2.76
C ARG A 213 1.81 8.04 -3.13
N ILE A 214 1.62 7.79 -4.43
CA ILE A 214 0.49 7.03 -4.94
C ILE A 214 1.04 5.77 -5.58
N LEU A 215 0.64 4.60 -5.08
CA LEU A 215 1.08 3.28 -5.51
C LEU A 215 0.02 2.65 -6.42
N TYR A 216 0.46 1.81 -7.36
CA TYR A 216 -0.45 0.95 -8.10
C TYR A 216 -0.58 -0.41 -7.39
N GLY A 217 -1.81 -0.83 -7.10
CA GLY A 217 -2.14 -2.06 -6.37
C GLY A 217 -2.89 -3.11 -7.18
N GLY A 218 -2.93 -3.00 -8.51
CA GLY A 218 -3.48 -4.03 -9.38
C GLY A 218 -2.51 -5.18 -9.64
N SER A 219 -2.82 -6.05 -10.60
CA SER A 219 -1.98 -7.21 -10.93
C SER A 219 -0.66 -6.78 -11.58
N VAL A 220 0.46 -7.09 -10.92
CA VAL A 220 1.81 -6.82 -11.42
C VAL A 220 2.69 -8.06 -11.34
N ASN A 221 3.67 -8.13 -12.25
CA ASN A 221 4.73 -9.13 -12.28
C ASN A 221 6.04 -8.47 -12.77
N GLY A 222 7.14 -9.22 -12.81
CA GLY A 222 8.44 -8.70 -13.20
C GLY A 222 8.53 -8.18 -14.64
N ASN A 223 7.59 -8.53 -15.51
CA ASN A 223 7.59 -8.12 -16.92
C ASN A 223 6.77 -6.83 -17.16
N ASN A 224 5.73 -6.57 -16.33
CA ASN A 224 4.83 -5.43 -16.53
C ASN A 224 4.98 -4.31 -15.49
N SER A 225 5.76 -4.50 -14.44
CA SER A 225 5.87 -3.55 -13.33
C SER A 225 6.54 -2.23 -13.69
N GLY A 226 7.56 -2.24 -14.56
CA GLY A 226 8.31 -1.05 -14.94
C GLY A 226 7.47 0.09 -15.52
N PRO A 227 6.60 -0.15 -16.50
CA PRO A 227 5.73 0.87 -17.07
C PRO A 227 4.82 1.59 -16.06
N TYR A 228 4.34 0.90 -15.03
CA TYR A 228 3.51 1.57 -14.01
C TYR A 228 4.29 2.62 -13.22
N VAL A 229 5.54 2.36 -12.89
CA VAL A 229 6.37 3.32 -12.17
C VAL A 229 6.91 4.41 -13.10
N LYS A 230 7.33 4.05 -14.31
CA LYS A 230 8.03 4.96 -15.23
C LYS A 230 7.08 5.82 -16.08
N GLU A 231 5.90 5.30 -16.42
CA GLU A 231 4.99 5.94 -17.40
C GLU A 231 3.64 6.31 -16.77
N ALA A 232 3.08 5.48 -15.87
CA ALA A 232 1.78 5.75 -15.23
C ALA A 232 1.84 6.70 -14.04
N LEU A 233 2.99 7.32 -13.73
CA LEU A 233 3.19 8.24 -12.62
C LEU A 233 2.95 7.62 -11.22
N ALA A 234 3.01 6.29 -11.10
CA ALA A 234 2.96 5.63 -9.81
C ALA A 234 4.28 5.84 -9.05
N ASN A 235 4.20 6.19 -7.78
CA ASN A 235 5.37 6.35 -6.91
C ASN A 235 5.79 5.01 -6.27
N GLY A 236 5.34 3.90 -6.81
CA GLY A 236 5.64 2.55 -6.37
C GLY A 236 4.48 1.58 -6.60
N LEU A 237 4.54 0.43 -5.95
CA LEU A 237 3.62 -0.69 -6.18
C LEU A 237 3.21 -1.34 -4.86
N LEU A 238 1.95 -1.77 -4.77
CA LEU A 238 1.47 -2.69 -3.74
C LEU A 238 1.26 -4.06 -4.39
N VAL A 239 2.15 -5.01 -4.08
CA VAL A 239 2.30 -6.27 -4.79
C VAL A 239 1.71 -7.42 -3.97
N GLY A 240 0.73 -8.13 -4.52
CA GLY A 240 0.14 -9.33 -3.90
C GLY A 240 0.90 -10.61 -4.27
N GLY A 241 0.26 -11.53 -5.00
CA GLY A 241 0.75 -12.89 -5.29
C GLY A 241 2.17 -12.99 -5.86
N ALA A 242 2.60 -12.04 -6.69
CA ALA A 242 3.97 -12.01 -7.23
C ALA A 242 5.03 -11.81 -6.13
N SER A 243 4.68 -11.24 -4.97
CA SER A 243 5.58 -11.07 -3.84
C SER A 243 5.86 -12.35 -3.05
N LEU A 244 5.11 -13.43 -3.32
CA LEU A 244 5.32 -14.76 -2.71
C LEU A 244 6.42 -15.58 -3.39
N LYS A 245 7.00 -15.06 -4.47
CA LYS A 245 8.15 -15.65 -5.16
C LYS A 245 9.30 -14.63 -5.10
N ALA A 246 10.35 -14.93 -4.32
CA ALA A 246 11.44 -13.99 -4.06
C ALA A 246 12.08 -13.46 -5.36
N GLU A 247 12.38 -14.33 -6.33
CA GLU A 247 12.98 -13.92 -7.61
C GLU A 247 12.08 -12.97 -8.40
N GLU A 248 10.78 -13.25 -8.44
CA GLU A 248 9.79 -12.42 -9.13
C GLU A 248 9.65 -11.05 -8.45
N PHE A 249 9.58 -11.04 -7.12
CA PHE A 249 9.50 -9.81 -6.36
C PHE A 249 10.77 -8.95 -6.52
N LEU A 250 11.95 -9.57 -6.55
CA LEU A 250 13.20 -8.87 -6.80
C LEU A 250 13.28 -8.26 -8.22
N LYS A 251 12.70 -8.92 -9.24
CA LYS A 251 12.56 -8.31 -10.57
C LYS A 251 11.68 -7.07 -10.54
N ILE A 252 10.53 -7.14 -9.81
CA ILE A 252 9.64 -5.99 -9.63
C ILE A 252 10.37 -4.84 -8.95
N ILE A 253 11.11 -5.09 -7.87
CA ILE A 253 11.87 -4.04 -7.17
C ILE A 253 12.90 -3.40 -8.10
N LYS A 254 13.67 -4.20 -8.85
CA LYS A 254 14.65 -3.69 -9.82
C LYS A 254 14.04 -2.85 -10.94
N SER A 255 12.81 -3.16 -11.36
CA SER A 255 12.14 -2.39 -12.42
C SER A 255 11.78 -0.97 -12.00
N ALA A 256 11.74 -0.70 -10.67
CA ALA A 256 11.46 0.58 -10.06
C ALA A 256 12.74 1.39 -9.73
N GLU A 257 13.91 0.82 -9.93
CA GLU A 257 15.21 1.48 -9.80
C GLU A 257 15.52 2.36 -11.03
#